data_b97e8d6fc3dbf3ef97964a4e39834183
#
_entry.id   b97e8d6fc3dbf3ef97964a4e39834183
#
_cell.length_a   1.000
_cell.length_b   1.000
_cell.length_c   1.000
_cell.angle_alpha   90.00
_cell.angle_beta   90.00
_cell.angle_gamma   90.00
#
_symmetry.space_group_name_H-M   'P 1'
#
loop_
_entity.id
_entity.type
_entity.pdbx_description
1 polymer ?
#
loop_
_entity_poly.entity_id
_entity_poly.type
_entity_poly.pdbx_seq_one_letter_code
_entity_poly.pdbx_strand_id
1 'polypeptide(L)'
;QLPEPEIYIRTSSSGKPICEKISSDEAKKVLMNNLKSSKHLKYDNFILPEQKDSNCWFNTMFSVFFISDKGRKFFRFLRQLMIEGKNIVKQNNNYIKKDITPENLKNAFGLFNACIEACYNTNGKNDNIALALDTNNIITTIYNSIPKNKKRIGIVDQGEANNPNLYYDNIMEYLNGKSLKILYKTLNNNNDIYKSIINKKDKVEDIYKINNEFPEMIVLDFLDGMSRKLKEKPLE
;
A
#
# COMPACT_ATOMS: atom_id res chain seq x y z
N GLN A 1 -16.15 -14.93 8.28
CA GLN A 1 -14.86 -14.47 8.81
C GLN A 1 -13.75 -15.09 7.99
N LEU A 2 -12.86 -14.27 7.40
CA LEU A 2 -11.70 -14.80 6.69
C LEU A 2 -10.79 -15.54 7.69
N PRO A 3 -10.28 -16.73 7.29
CA PRO A 3 -9.26 -17.38 8.11
C PRO A 3 -8.03 -16.47 8.21
N GLU A 4 -7.34 -16.58 9.32
CA GLU A 4 -6.08 -15.86 9.50
C GLU A 4 -5.06 -16.36 8.47
N PRO A 5 -4.41 -15.47 7.71
CA PRO A 5 -3.46 -15.89 6.68
C PRO A 5 -2.22 -16.53 7.29
N GLU A 6 -1.64 -17.48 6.57
CA GLU A 6 -0.38 -18.12 6.89
C GLU A 6 0.71 -17.66 5.93
N ILE A 7 1.93 -17.56 6.43
CA ILE A 7 3.11 -17.24 5.60
C ILE A 7 4.15 -18.34 5.73
N TYR A 8 4.92 -18.52 4.66
CA TYR A 8 6.06 -19.41 4.64
C TYR A 8 7.17 -18.89 5.56
N ILE A 9 7.66 -19.74 6.44
CA ILE A 9 8.73 -19.42 7.38
C ILE A 9 10.05 -20.07 6.95
N ARG A 10 10.03 -21.36 6.65
CA ARG A 10 11.22 -22.14 6.30
C ARG A 10 10.83 -23.49 5.69
N THR A 11 11.81 -24.17 5.14
CA THR A 11 11.68 -25.58 4.76
C THR A 11 12.11 -26.48 5.93
N SER A 12 11.34 -27.52 6.21
CA SER A 12 11.69 -28.52 7.20
C SER A 12 12.88 -29.37 6.74
N SER A 13 13.48 -30.14 7.65
CA SER A 13 14.53 -31.13 7.32
C SER A 13 14.08 -32.19 6.30
N SER A 14 12.80 -32.45 6.21
CA SER A 14 12.19 -33.35 5.23
C SER A 14 11.83 -32.69 3.89
N GLY A 15 12.21 -31.43 3.67
CA GLY A 15 11.93 -30.69 2.44
C GLY A 15 10.52 -30.11 2.33
N LYS A 16 9.69 -30.22 3.38
CA LYS A 16 8.33 -29.67 3.37
C LYS A 16 8.31 -28.20 3.82
N PRO A 17 7.47 -27.35 3.21
CA PRO A 17 7.30 -25.98 3.68
C PRO A 17 6.67 -25.98 5.09
N ILE A 18 7.18 -25.11 5.96
CA ILE A 18 6.59 -24.78 7.26
C ILE A 18 6.00 -23.39 7.11
N CYS A 19 4.67 -23.31 7.30
CA CYS A 19 3.92 -22.09 7.31
C CYS A 19 3.39 -21.82 8.71
N GLU A 20 3.32 -20.55 9.07
CA GLU A 20 2.83 -20.08 10.37
C GLU A 20 1.79 -18.99 10.18
N LYS A 21 0.83 -18.92 11.09
CA LYS A 21 -0.13 -17.81 11.12
C LYS A 21 0.59 -16.48 11.27
N ILE A 22 0.09 -15.47 10.56
CA ILE A 22 0.74 -14.15 10.55
C ILE A 22 0.83 -13.49 11.93
N SER A 23 -0.04 -13.87 12.87
CA SER A 23 -0.01 -13.41 14.26
C SER A 23 1.04 -14.11 15.13
N SER A 24 1.64 -15.23 14.66
CA SER A 24 2.65 -15.95 15.42
C SER A 24 3.94 -15.12 15.57
N ASP A 25 4.69 -15.37 16.63
CA ASP A 25 5.93 -14.65 16.90
C ASP A 25 7.00 -14.96 15.84
N GLU A 26 7.02 -16.19 15.32
CA GLU A 26 7.90 -16.63 14.23
C GLU A 26 7.58 -15.87 12.93
N ALA A 27 6.32 -15.80 12.55
CA ALA A 27 5.89 -15.05 11.37
C ALA A 27 6.23 -13.56 11.50
N LYS A 28 5.90 -12.94 12.62
CA LYS A 28 6.25 -11.53 12.89
C LYS A 28 7.75 -11.30 12.82
N LYS A 29 8.56 -12.19 13.37
CA LYS A 29 10.03 -12.09 13.32
C LYS A 29 10.54 -12.13 11.88
N VAL A 30 10.04 -13.05 11.06
CA VAL A 30 10.40 -13.14 9.62
C VAL A 30 10.00 -11.87 8.90
N LEU A 31 8.75 -11.44 9.05
CA LEU A 31 8.22 -10.22 8.40
C LEU A 31 9.01 -8.96 8.80
N MET A 32 9.36 -8.83 10.08
CA MET A 32 10.15 -7.71 10.58
C MET A 32 11.58 -7.72 10.04
N ASN A 33 12.19 -8.90 9.88
CA ASN A 33 13.51 -9.02 9.28
C ASN A 33 13.48 -8.63 7.78
N ASN A 34 12.46 -9.09 7.06
CA ASN A 34 12.25 -8.72 5.65
C ASN A 34 12.03 -7.22 5.51
N LEU A 35 11.24 -6.64 6.42
CA LEU A 35 10.99 -5.21 6.44
C LEU A 35 12.26 -4.38 6.67
N LYS A 36 13.21 -4.89 7.46
CA LYS A 36 14.51 -4.23 7.71
C LYS A 36 15.49 -4.37 6.55
N SER A 37 15.27 -5.33 5.67
CA SER A 37 16.16 -5.56 4.53
C SER A 37 16.21 -4.32 3.63
N SER A 38 17.44 -3.90 3.31
CA SER A 38 17.70 -2.83 2.35
C SER A 38 17.91 -3.36 0.93
N LYS A 39 17.69 -4.66 0.71
CA LYS A 39 17.87 -5.29 -0.60
C LYS A 39 17.10 -4.54 -1.68
N HIS A 40 17.80 -4.17 -2.75
CA HIS A 40 17.17 -3.70 -3.97
C HIS A 40 16.46 -4.88 -4.64
N LEU A 41 15.20 -4.69 -5.01
CA LEU A 41 14.42 -5.71 -5.70
C LEU A 41 14.57 -5.51 -7.21
N LYS A 42 14.89 -6.59 -7.91
CA LYS A 42 14.88 -6.60 -9.39
C LYS A 42 13.42 -6.75 -9.86
N TYR A 43 13.05 -6.03 -10.90
CA TYR A 43 11.68 -6.06 -11.46
C TYR A 43 11.22 -7.48 -11.82
N ASP A 44 12.12 -8.32 -12.30
CA ASP A 44 11.83 -9.69 -12.69
C ASP A 44 11.55 -10.64 -11.52
N ASN A 45 11.70 -10.17 -10.28
CA ASN A 45 11.63 -11.01 -9.09
C ASN A 45 10.38 -10.79 -8.26
N PHE A 46 9.41 -9.99 -8.72
CA PHE A 46 8.16 -9.82 -8.01
C PHE A 46 6.95 -10.00 -8.90
N ILE A 47 5.86 -10.42 -8.28
CA ILE A 47 4.56 -10.60 -8.93
C ILE A 47 3.61 -9.56 -8.35
N LEU A 48 2.77 -9.00 -9.20
CA LEU A 48 1.71 -8.07 -8.80
C LEU A 48 0.40 -8.84 -8.63
N PRO A 49 -0.51 -8.36 -7.75
CA PRO A 49 -1.84 -8.93 -7.63
C PRO A 49 -2.60 -8.87 -8.96
N GLU A 50 -3.38 -9.91 -9.23
CA GLU A 50 -4.23 -9.96 -10.42
C GLU A 50 -5.34 -8.91 -10.35
N GLN A 51 -5.66 -8.34 -11.49
CA GLN A 51 -6.81 -7.47 -11.61
C GLN A 51 -8.09 -8.30 -11.72
N LYS A 52 -8.99 -8.16 -10.73
CA LYS A 52 -10.31 -8.76 -10.67
C LYS A 52 -11.33 -7.74 -10.18
N ASP A 53 -12.57 -7.86 -10.64
CA ASP A 53 -13.72 -7.12 -10.09
C ASP A 53 -13.44 -5.65 -9.74
N SER A 54 -12.90 -4.90 -10.71
CA SER A 54 -12.63 -3.45 -10.60
C SER A 54 -11.59 -3.05 -9.53
N ASN A 55 -10.71 -3.94 -9.07
CA ASN A 55 -9.69 -3.63 -8.06
C ASN A 55 -8.42 -2.93 -8.61
N CYS A 56 -8.40 -2.52 -9.90
CA CYS A 56 -7.23 -1.91 -10.53
C CYS A 56 -6.74 -0.65 -9.78
N TRP A 57 -7.65 0.17 -9.28
CA TRP A 57 -7.34 1.36 -8.50
C TRP A 57 -6.57 1.01 -7.21
N PHE A 58 -6.99 -0.06 -6.52
CA PHE A 58 -6.31 -0.54 -5.32
C PHE A 58 -4.93 -1.11 -5.65
N ASN A 59 -4.85 -1.99 -6.66
CA ASN A 59 -3.62 -2.67 -7.06
C ASN A 59 -2.55 -1.70 -7.57
N THR A 60 -2.95 -0.63 -8.25
CA THR A 60 -2.01 0.41 -8.73
C THR A 60 -1.27 1.05 -7.56
N MET A 61 -1.99 1.56 -6.57
CA MET A 61 -1.36 2.20 -5.41
C MET A 61 -0.71 1.20 -4.46
N PHE A 62 -1.25 -0.03 -4.35
CA PHE A 62 -0.59 -1.13 -3.66
C PHE A 62 0.82 -1.35 -4.21
N SER A 63 0.95 -1.40 -5.53
CA SER A 63 2.24 -1.57 -6.19
C SER A 63 3.19 -0.40 -5.96
N VAL A 64 2.69 0.83 -6.11
CA VAL A 64 3.49 2.05 -5.91
C VAL A 64 3.96 2.20 -4.46
N PHE A 65 3.08 1.97 -3.49
CA PHE A 65 3.39 2.23 -2.08
C PHE A 65 4.14 1.10 -1.40
N PHE A 66 3.86 -0.15 -1.76
CA PHE A 66 4.37 -1.29 -1.00
C PHE A 66 5.29 -2.22 -1.78
N ILE A 67 5.24 -2.19 -3.12
CA ILE A 67 6.09 -3.05 -3.94
C ILE A 67 7.30 -2.29 -4.50
N SER A 68 7.13 -1.03 -4.93
CA SER A 68 8.25 -0.25 -5.44
C SER A 68 9.33 -0.01 -4.38
N ASP A 69 10.58 0.12 -4.80
CA ASP A 69 11.71 0.36 -3.88
C ASP A 69 11.55 1.61 -3.03
N LYS A 70 11.07 2.70 -3.62
CA LYS A 70 10.85 3.96 -2.90
C LYS A 70 9.65 3.86 -1.98
N GLY A 71 8.54 3.32 -2.47
CA GLY A 71 7.32 3.16 -1.70
C GLY A 71 7.52 2.26 -0.47
N ARG A 72 8.13 1.09 -0.62
CA ARG A 72 8.39 0.17 0.50
C ARG A 72 9.29 0.77 1.59
N LYS A 73 10.20 1.68 1.23
CA LYS A 73 11.04 2.40 2.19
C LYS A 73 10.26 3.49 2.91
N PHE A 74 9.48 4.27 2.16
CA PHE A 74 8.67 5.35 2.70
C PHE A 74 7.57 4.83 3.63
N PHE A 75 6.83 3.80 3.22
CA PHE A 75 5.73 3.23 3.99
C PHE A 75 6.13 2.11 4.96
N ARG A 76 7.41 1.94 5.22
CA ARG A 76 7.96 0.92 6.12
C ARG A 76 7.31 0.93 7.50
N PHE A 77 7.09 2.10 8.07
CA PHE A 77 6.49 2.26 9.38
C PHE A 77 5.03 1.76 9.43
N LEU A 78 4.26 2.03 8.38
CA LEU A 78 2.88 1.52 8.27
C LEU A 78 2.86 -0.01 8.18
N ARG A 79 3.76 -0.59 7.40
CA ARG A 79 3.90 -2.05 7.34
C ARG A 79 4.27 -2.65 8.70
N GLN A 80 5.14 -1.98 9.45
CA GLN A 80 5.45 -2.42 10.81
C GLN A 80 4.20 -2.46 11.69
N LEU A 81 3.36 -1.43 11.64
CA LEU A 81 2.10 -1.40 12.39
C LEU A 81 1.15 -2.54 11.98
N MET A 82 1.04 -2.83 10.67
CA MET A 82 0.25 -3.96 10.16
C MET A 82 0.78 -5.30 10.69
N ILE A 83 2.10 -5.52 10.70
CA ILE A 83 2.73 -6.74 11.21
C ILE A 83 2.48 -6.89 12.72
N GLU A 84 2.61 -5.81 13.47
CA GLU A 84 2.38 -5.78 14.92
C GLU A 84 0.89 -5.91 15.26
N GLY A 85 -0.02 -5.71 14.30
CA GLY A 85 -1.47 -5.61 14.55
C GLY A 85 -1.83 -4.41 15.40
N LYS A 86 -1.10 -3.32 15.26
CA LYS A 86 -1.23 -2.08 16.03
C LYS A 86 -1.60 -0.89 15.17
N ASN A 87 -2.22 0.10 15.78
CA ASN A 87 -2.36 1.43 15.21
C ASN A 87 -1.94 2.51 16.21
N ILE A 88 -1.66 3.69 15.72
CA ILE A 88 -1.34 4.85 16.53
C ILE A 88 -2.63 5.63 16.78
N VAL A 89 -2.90 5.95 18.03
CA VAL A 89 -4.02 6.82 18.40
C VAL A 89 -3.53 8.00 19.22
N LYS A 90 -4.16 9.16 19.03
CA LYS A 90 -3.90 10.34 19.84
C LYS A 90 -4.73 10.26 21.12
N GLN A 91 -4.07 10.27 22.26
CA GLN A 91 -4.69 10.27 23.60
C GLN A 91 -3.96 11.29 24.48
N ASN A 92 -4.70 12.25 25.05
CA ASN A 92 -4.14 13.30 25.92
C ASN A 92 -2.91 13.99 25.32
N ASN A 93 -3.00 14.41 24.06
CA ASN A 93 -1.93 15.02 23.24
C ASN A 93 -0.70 14.12 22.97
N ASN A 94 -0.70 12.87 23.40
CA ASN A 94 0.35 11.90 23.09
C ASN A 94 -0.11 10.91 22.03
N TYR A 95 0.83 10.38 21.24
CA TYR A 95 0.59 9.29 20.31
C TYR A 95 1.00 7.98 20.95
N ILE A 96 0.04 7.05 21.06
CA ILE A 96 0.25 5.73 21.66
C ILE A 96 -0.13 4.62 20.69
N LYS A 97 0.56 3.48 20.79
CA LYS A 97 0.22 2.27 20.06
C LYS A 97 -0.92 1.53 20.77
N LYS A 98 -1.96 1.18 20.01
CA LYS A 98 -3.06 0.32 20.48
C LYS A 98 -3.27 -0.86 19.55
N ASP A 99 -3.90 -1.92 20.04
CA ASP A 99 -4.33 -3.03 19.21
C ASP A 99 -5.41 -2.58 18.21
N ILE A 100 -5.28 -3.06 16.97
CA ILE A 100 -6.30 -2.83 15.95
C ILE A 100 -7.56 -3.59 16.35
N THR A 101 -8.68 -2.89 16.37
CA THR A 101 -10.01 -3.44 16.64
C THR A 101 -11.01 -2.97 15.57
N PRO A 102 -11.97 -3.81 15.14
CA PRO A 102 -12.21 -5.20 15.57
C PRO A 102 -11.17 -6.18 15.02
N GLU A 103 -11.17 -7.41 15.51
CA GLU A 103 -10.22 -8.47 15.09
C GLU A 103 -10.21 -8.70 13.56
N ASN A 104 -11.39 -8.62 12.92
CA ASN A 104 -11.48 -8.74 11.47
C ASN A 104 -10.66 -7.67 10.72
N LEU A 105 -10.59 -6.45 11.24
CA LEU A 105 -9.78 -5.39 10.65
C LEU A 105 -8.29 -5.66 10.83
N LYS A 106 -7.90 -6.18 12.01
CA LYS A 106 -6.54 -6.63 12.27
C LYS A 106 -6.14 -7.75 11.29
N ASN A 107 -7.03 -8.73 11.08
CA ASN A 107 -6.82 -9.81 10.12
C ASN A 107 -6.73 -9.28 8.67
N ALA A 108 -7.51 -8.27 8.30
CA ALA A 108 -7.41 -7.64 6.99
C ALA A 108 -6.04 -6.99 6.76
N PHE A 109 -5.49 -6.29 7.74
CA PHE A 109 -4.13 -5.74 7.64
C PHE A 109 -3.05 -6.82 7.67
N GLY A 110 -3.28 -7.92 8.39
CA GLY A 110 -2.46 -9.11 8.32
C GLY A 110 -2.42 -9.70 6.91
N LEU A 111 -3.59 -9.90 6.29
CA LEU A 111 -3.71 -10.35 4.91
C LEU A 111 -3.04 -9.39 3.92
N PHE A 112 -3.24 -8.09 4.11
CA PHE A 112 -2.59 -7.05 3.33
C PHE A 112 -1.06 -7.23 3.33
N ASN A 113 -0.47 -7.40 4.53
CA ASN A 113 0.96 -7.59 4.66
C ASN A 113 1.43 -8.95 4.11
N ALA A 114 0.65 -10.01 4.24
CA ALA A 114 0.94 -11.31 3.63
C ALA A 114 0.96 -11.23 2.09
N CYS A 115 0.04 -10.48 1.49
CA CYS A 115 0.04 -10.23 0.04
C CYS A 115 1.31 -9.47 -0.40
N ILE A 116 1.77 -8.48 0.38
CA ILE A 116 3.02 -7.78 0.08
C ILE A 116 4.20 -8.75 0.10
N GLU A 117 4.31 -9.59 1.13
CA GLU A 117 5.39 -10.58 1.22
C GLU A 117 5.34 -11.60 0.08
N ALA A 118 4.15 -12.07 -0.29
CA ALA A 118 3.99 -12.99 -1.40
C ALA A 118 4.50 -12.38 -2.73
N CYS A 119 4.27 -11.09 -2.96
CA CYS A 119 4.79 -10.39 -4.13
C CYS A 119 6.32 -10.39 -4.21
N TYR A 120 7.03 -10.41 -3.08
CA TYR A 120 8.49 -10.36 -3.04
C TYR A 120 9.16 -11.73 -3.14
N ASN A 121 8.49 -12.80 -2.71
CA ASN A 121 9.12 -14.11 -2.47
C ASN A 121 8.99 -15.07 -3.65
N THR A 122 8.55 -14.62 -4.81
CA THR A 122 8.16 -15.51 -5.90
C THR A 122 9.24 -15.80 -6.94
N ASN A 123 10.38 -15.14 -6.90
CA ASN A 123 11.42 -15.23 -7.93
C ASN A 123 10.91 -15.07 -9.37
N GLY A 124 9.79 -14.38 -9.55
CA GLY A 124 9.20 -14.09 -10.86
C GLY A 124 8.66 -15.29 -11.66
N LYS A 125 8.61 -16.49 -11.07
CA LYS A 125 8.37 -17.73 -11.84
C LYS A 125 7.05 -18.45 -11.54
N ASN A 126 6.19 -17.89 -10.68
CA ASN A 126 4.98 -18.62 -10.29
C ASN A 126 3.72 -17.79 -10.50
N ASP A 127 3.19 -17.85 -11.73
CA ASP A 127 1.94 -17.17 -12.13
C ASP A 127 0.75 -17.59 -11.24
N ASN A 128 0.77 -18.79 -10.68
CA ASN A 128 -0.29 -19.26 -9.76
C ASN A 128 -0.37 -18.44 -8.47
N ILE A 129 0.70 -17.81 -8.04
CA ILE A 129 0.68 -16.93 -6.84
C ILE A 129 -0.03 -15.63 -7.16
N ALA A 130 0.18 -15.04 -8.33
CA ALA A 130 -0.53 -13.84 -8.76
C ALA A 130 -2.04 -14.07 -8.80
N LEU A 131 -2.46 -15.23 -9.31
CA LEU A 131 -3.87 -15.65 -9.35
C LEU A 131 -4.46 -15.86 -7.95
N ALA A 132 -3.64 -16.25 -6.96
CA ALA A 132 -4.07 -16.41 -5.58
C ALA A 132 -4.08 -15.09 -4.78
N LEU A 133 -3.41 -14.05 -5.28
CA LEU A 133 -3.34 -12.72 -4.64
C LEU A 133 -4.57 -11.88 -4.97
N ASP A 134 -5.73 -12.26 -4.45
CA ASP A 134 -6.96 -11.52 -4.62
C ASP A 134 -7.09 -10.40 -3.57
N THR A 135 -6.75 -9.18 -3.97
CA THR A 135 -6.84 -8.00 -3.10
C THR A 135 -8.28 -7.57 -2.79
N ASN A 136 -9.29 -8.09 -3.49
CA ASN A 136 -10.70 -7.83 -3.15
C ASN A 136 -11.05 -8.36 -1.76
N ASN A 137 -10.41 -9.44 -1.33
CA ASN A 137 -10.56 -9.95 0.04
C ASN A 137 -10.12 -8.92 1.10
N ILE A 138 -9.07 -8.14 0.82
CA ILE A 138 -8.61 -7.06 1.69
C ILE A 138 -9.63 -5.93 1.70
N ILE A 139 -10.07 -5.48 0.52
CA ILE A 139 -11.04 -4.40 0.34
C ILE A 139 -12.34 -4.74 1.09
N THR A 140 -12.93 -5.89 0.82
CA THR A 140 -14.18 -6.35 1.43
C THR A 140 -14.05 -6.52 2.94
N THR A 141 -12.93 -7.07 3.43
CA THR A 141 -12.76 -7.26 4.87
C THR A 141 -12.61 -5.94 5.59
N ILE A 142 -11.86 -4.98 5.03
CA ILE A 142 -11.76 -3.62 5.59
C ILE A 142 -13.14 -2.97 5.59
N TYR A 143 -13.86 -3.02 4.47
CA TYR A 143 -15.19 -2.44 4.35
C TYR A 143 -16.16 -2.98 5.40
N ASN A 144 -16.23 -4.31 5.54
CA ASN A 144 -17.16 -4.95 6.49
C ASN A 144 -16.75 -4.81 7.96
N SER A 145 -15.48 -4.53 8.24
CA SER A 145 -14.97 -4.35 9.60
C SER A 145 -15.26 -2.95 10.17
N ILE A 146 -15.53 -1.97 9.32
CA ILE A 146 -15.80 -0.59 9.74
C ILE A 146 -17.32 -0.41 9.88
N PRO A 147 -17.85 0.01 11.05
CA PRO A 147 -19.28 0.30 11.22
C PRO A 147 -19.78 1.31 10.19
N LYS A 148 -21.01 1.11 9.68
CA LYS A 148 -21.60 1.95 8.61
C LYS A 148 -21.56 3.44 8.94
N ASN A 149 -21.86 3.82 10.18
CA ASN A 149 -21.84 5.21 10.65
C ASN A 149 -20.44 5.82 10.84
N LYS A 150 -19.38 5.01 10.68
CA LYS A 150 -17.97 5.44 10.79
C LYS A 150 -17.23 5.34 9.47
N LYS A 151 -17.87 4.88 8.39
CA LYS A 151 -17.23 4.83 7.08
C LYS A 151 -17.00 6.24 6.56
N ARG A 152 -15.76 6.50 6.16
CA ARG A 152 -15.35 7.75 5.54
C ARG A 152 -15.58 7.69 4.03
N ILE A 153 -15.66 8.86 3.40
CA ILE A 153 -15.63 8.97 1.94
C ILE A 153 -14.37 8.27 1.43
N GLY A 154 -14.50 7.45 0.40
CA GLY A 154 -13.40 6.69 -0.17
C GLY A 154 -13.21 5.29 0.40
N ILE A 155 -13.96 4.88 1.42
CA ILE A 155 -14.01 3.47 1.86
C ILE A 155 -15.17 2.79 1.16
N VAL A 156 -14.86 1.94 0.20
CA VAL A 156 -15.81 1.25 -0.68
C VAL A 156 -15.64 -0.27 -0.59
N ASP A 157 -16.65 -1.01 -1.05
CA ASP A 157 -16.59 -2.47 -1.17
C ASP A 157 -15.94 -2.90 -2.51
N GLN A 158 -15.74 -4.21 -2.66
CA GLN A 158 -15.27 -4.77 -3.93
C GLN A 158 -16.24 -4.47 -5.07
N GLY A 159 -15.74 -4.43 -6.30
CA GLY A 159 -16.53 -4.13 -7.48
C GLY A 159 -16.86 -2.65 -7.70
N GLU A 160 -16.60 -1.80 -6.73
CA GLU A 160 -16.79 -0.35 -6.85
C GLU A 160 -15.51 0.33 -7.36
N ALA A 161 -15.67 1.25 -8.33
CA ALA A 161 -14.58 2.15 -8.73
C ALA A 161 -14.31 3.16 -7.61
N ASN A 162 -13.04 3.46 -7.35
CA ASN A 162 -12.69 4.40 -6.28
C ASN A 162 -11.48 5.25 -6.64
N ASN A 163 -11.35 6.37 -5.93
CA ASN A 163 -10.12 7.15 -5.93
C ASN A 163 -9.11 6.50 -4.97
N PRO A 164 -8.03 5.91 -5.49
CA PRO A 164 -7.06 5.22 -4.66
C PRO A 164 -6.40 6.11 -3.62
N ASN A 165 -6.20 7.40 -3.93
CA ASN A 165 -5.58 8.33 -3.00
C ASN A 165 -6.42 8.51 -1.73
N LEU A 166 -7.74 8.65 -1.88
CA LEU A 166 -8.64 8.78 -0.72
C LEU A 166 -8.69 7.50 0.11
N TYR A 167 -8.73 6.34 -0.55
CA TYR A 167 -8.76 5.06 0.14
C TYR A 167 -7.50 4.84 0.97
N TYR A 168 -6.33 5.00 0.35
CA TYR A 168 -5.05 4.79 1.02
C TYR A 168 -4.77 5.84 2.09
N ASP A 169 -5.18 7.09 1.89
CA ASP A 169 -5.07 8.14 2.91
C ASP A 169 -5.86 7.77 4.17
N ASN A 170 -7.08 7.26 4.02
CA ASN A 170 -7.88 6.76 5.15
C ASN A 170 -7.21 5.61 5.90
N ILE A 171 -6.60 4.66 5.17
CA ILE A 171 -5.85 3.55 5.79
C ILE A 171 -4.62 4.09 6.54
N MET A 172 -3.87 4.98 5.91
CA MET A 172 -2.65 5.54 6.50
C MET A 172 -2.97 6.38 7.74
N GLU A 173 -4.01 7.21 7.69
CA GLU A 173 -4.47 7.98 8.84
C GLU A 173 -4.94 7.06 9.97
N TYR A 174 -5.68 6.00 9.66
CA TYR A 174 -6.11 5.03 10.65
C TYR A 174 -4.93 4.36 11.36
N LEU A 175 -3.92 3.93 10.60
CA LEU A 175 -2.75 3.25 11.15
C LEU A 175 -1.81 4.20 11.90
N ASN A 176 -1.54 5.36 11.34
CA ASN A 176 -0.52 6.29 11.84
C ASN A 176 -1.07 7.34 12.84
N GLY A 177 -2.39 7.42 13.02
CA GLY A 177 -3.04 8.39 13.91
C GLY A 177 -3.04 9.84 13.41
N LYS A 178 -2.53 10.08 12.22
CA LYS A 178 -2.50 11.38 11.53
C LYS A 178 -2.50 11.19 10.03
N SER A 179 -3.14 12.10 9.33
CA SER A 179 -3.04 12.18 7.87
C SER A 179 -1.62 12.55 7.44
N LEU A 180 -1.21 12.05 6.28
CA LEU A 180 0.00 12.53 5.62
C LEU A 180 -0.19 13.98 5.16
N LYS A 181 0.90 14.74 5.12
CA LYS A 181 0.92 16.04 4.46
C LYS A 181 0.95 15.81 2.94
N ILE A 182 -0.23 15.73 2.33
CA ILE A 182 -0.38 15.46 0.89
C ILE A 182 -0.69 16.78 0.19
N LEU A 183 0.11 17.11 -0.80
CA LEU A 183 -0.19 18.18 -1.73
C LEU A 183 -0.84 17.61 -2.98
N TYR A 184 -2.09 18.00 -3.23
CA TYR A 184 -2.77 17.71 -4.50
C TYR A 184 -2.63 18.89 -5.45
N LYS A 185 -2.22 18.65 -6.67
CA LYS A 185 -2.12 19.65 -7.70
C LYS A 185 -2.64 19.14 -9.04
N THR A 186 -3.67 19.80 -9.54
CA THR A 186 -4.17 19.56 -10.89
C THR A 186 -3.32 20.36 -11.89
N LEU A 187 -2.82 19.69 -12.90
CA LEU A 187 -2.01 20.27 -13.96
C LEU A 187 -2.75 20.19 -15.31
N ASN A 188 -2.47 21.12 -16.19
CA ASN A 188 -2.96 21.15 -17.57
C ASN A 188 -1.80 21.33 -18.54
N ASN A 189 -2.07 21.12 -19.84
CA ASN A 189 -1.06 21.17 -20.90
C ASN A 189 -0.32 22.50 -21.01
N ASN A 190 -0.93 23.60 -20.56
CA ASN A 190 -0.37 24.96 -20.67
C ASN A 190 0.36 25.36 -19.39
N ASN A 191 0.37 24.51 -18.36
CA ASN A 191 1.03 24.77 -17.11
C ASN A 191 2.56 24.66 -17.27
N ASP A 192 3.29 25.70 -16.93
CA ASP A 192 4.75 25.71 -17.05
C ASP A 192 5.41 24.70 -16.10
N ILE A 193 4.81 24.45 -14.93
CA ILE A 193 5.26 23.40 -14.00
C ILE A 193 5.13 22.03 -14.67
N TYR A 194 4.00 21.75 -15.35
CA TYR A 194 3.83 20.52 -16.10
C TYR A 194 4.93 20.35 -17.16
N LYS A 195 5.19 21.41 -17.94
CA LYS A 195 6.25 21.37 -18.96
C LYS A 195 7.63 21.14 -18.36
N SER A 196 7.93 21.77 -17.23
CA SER A 196 9.19 21.58 -16.50
C SER A 196 9.37 20.16 -16.02
N ILE A 197 8.34 19.55 -15.42
CA ILE A 197 8.36 18.17 -14.95
C ILE A 197 8.56 17.20 -16.11
N ILE A 198 7.76 17.31 -17.17
CA ILE A 198 7.85 16.44 -18.36
C ILE A 198 9.21 16.55 -19.05
N ASN A 199 9.77 17.76 -19.13
CA ASN A 199 11.08 17.98 -19.71
C ASN A 199 12.25 17.66 -18.73
N LYS A 200 11.96 17.17 -17.53
CA LYS A 200 12.94 16.84 -16.47
C LYS A 200 13.86 18.01 -16.13
N LYS A 201 13.37 19.24 -16.26
CA LYS A 201 14.16 20.46 -15.97
C LYS A 201 14.27 20.73 -14.48
N ASP A 202 13.15 20.50 -13.76
CA ASP A 202 13.03 20.81 -12.34
C ASP A 202 12.63 19.56 -11.56
N LYS A 203 13.05 19.52 -10.29
CA LYS A 203 12.56 18.50 -9.36
C LYS A 203 11.18 18.88 -8.88
N VAL A 204 10.27 17.91 -8.80
CA VAL A 204 8.89 18.12 -8.36
C VAL A 204 8.83 18.71 -6.95
N GLU A 205 9.65 18.20 -6.06
CA GLU A 205 9.74 18.65 -4.67
C GLU A 205 10.21 20.10 -4.52
N ASP A 206 11.08 20.57 -5.41
CA ASP A 206 11.56 21.96 -5.38
C ASP A 206 10.50 22.94 -5.84
N ILE A 207 9.59 22.50 -6.73
CA ILE A 207 8.50 23.31 -7.27
C ILE A 207 7.37 23.47 -6.25
N TYR A 208 7.10 22.43 -5.43
CA TYR A 208 5.95 22.37 -4.52
C TYR A 208 6.31 22.57 -3.05
N LYS A 209 7.28 23.39 -2.74
CA LYS A 209 7.54 23.82 -1.37
C LYS A 209 6.38 24.63 -0.80
N ILE A 210 5.89 24.27 0.37
CA ILE A 210 4.84 24.99 1.10
C ILE A 210 5.45 25.54 2.39
N ASN A 211 5.44 26.86 2.58
CA ASN A 211 5.95 27.50 3.80
C ASN A 211 7.37 27.04 4.18
N ASN A 212 8.26 26.88 3.20
CA ASN A 212 9.59 26.30 3.37
C ASN A 212 9.65 24.85 3.86
N GLU A 213 8.51 24.15 3.94
CA GLU A 213 8.42 22.72 4.24
C GLU A 213 8.07 21.92 3.00
N PHE A 214 8.60 20.72 2.89
CA PHE A 214 8.20 19.79 1.84
C PHE A 214 6.97 19.00 2.28
N PRO A 215 6.00 18.76 1.38
CA PRO A 215 4.96 17.79 1.64
C PRO A 215 5.56 16.37 1.74
N GLU A 216 4.92 15.49 2.52
CA GLU A 216 5.33 14.09 2.62
C GLU A 216 5.02 13.33 1.32
N MET A 217 4.00 13.78 0.59
CA MET A 217 3.60 13.23 -0.71
C MET A 217 3.08 14.35 -1.62
N ILE A 218 3.40 14.25 -2.90
CA ILE A 218 2.85 15.11 -3.94
C ILE A 218 2.05 14.25 -4.89
N VAL A 219 0.78 14.58 -5.07
CA VAL A 219 -0.11 13.94 -6.04
C VAL A 219 -0.37 14.92 -7.16
N LEU A 220 0.11 14.57 -8.36
CA LEU A 220 -0.12 15.34 -9.57
C LEU A 220 -1.28 14.72 -10.32
N ASP A 221 -2.38 15.46 -10.42
CA ASP A 221 -3.55 15.07 -11.17
C ASP A 221 -3.56 15.77 -12.52
N PHE A 222 -3.62 15.01 -13.60
CA PHE A 222 -3.62 15.51 -14.95
C PHE A 222 -5.04 15.51 -15.51
N LEU A 223 -5.50 16.63 -16.05
CA LEU A 223 -6.82 16.74 -16.66
C LEU A 223 -6.95 15.79 -17.86
N ASP A 224 -8.14 15.27 -18.04
CA ASP A 224 -8.51 14.22 -19.02
C ASP A 224 -7.92 14.34 -20.43
N GLY A 225 -7.77 15.56 -20.95
CA GLY A 225 -7.15 15.79 -22.27
C GLY A 225 -5.69 15.33 -22.35
N MET A 226 -5.03 15.09 -21.22
CA MET A 226 -3.62 14.71 -21.13
C MET A 226 -3.42 13.21 -20.97
N SER A 227 -4.37 12.51 -20.35
CA SER A 227 -4.28 11.06 -20.15
C SER A 227 -4.19 10.29 -21.47
N ARG A 228 -4.79 10.80 -22.54
CA ARG A 228 -4.68 10.21 -23.89
C ARG A 228 -3.30 10.38 -24.50
N LYS A 229 -2.64 11.53 -24.31
CA LYS A 229 -1.30 11.80 -24.85
C LYS A 229 -0.19 11.12 -24.05
N LEU A 230 -0.39 10.94 -22.74
CA LEU A 230 0.54 10.20 -21.88
C LEU A 230 0.53 8.69 -22.13
N LYS A 231 -0.61 8.14 -22.62
CA LYS A 231 -0.68 6.74 -23.07
C LYS A 231 0.20 6.44 -24.28
N GLU A 232 0.52 7.46 -25.07
CA GLU A 232 1.38 7.33 -26.26
C GLU A 232 2.88 7.48 -25.94
N LYS A 233 3.22 8.04 -24.78
CA LYS A 233 4.61 8.16 -24.30
C LYS A 233 4.63 7.90 -22.78
N PRO A 234 4.96 6.68 -22.35
CA PRO A 234 5.19 6.41 -20.93
C PRO A 234 6.29 7.33 -20.41
N LEU A 235 6.09 7.86 -19.21
CA LEU A 235 7.15 8.54 -18.47
C LEU A 235 8.22 7.50 -18.15
N GLU A 236 9.35 7.54 -18.84
CA GLU A 236 10.55 6.75 -18.54
C GLU A 236 11.19 7.20 -17.21
#